data_f8c107f1e7810f98dbd588a69e7cfd9b
#
_entry.id   f8c107f1e7810f98dbd588a69e7cfd9b
#
_cell.length_a   1.000
_cell.length_b   1.000
_cell.length_c   1.000
_cell.angle_alpha   90.00
_cell.angle_beta   90.00
_cell.angle_gamma   90.00
#
_symmetry.space_group_name_H-M   'P 1'
#
loop_
_entity.id
_entity.type
_entity.pdbx_description
1 polymer ?
#
loop_
_entity_poly.entity_id
_entity_poly.type
_entity_poly.pdbx_seq_one_letter_code
_entity_poly.pdbx_strand_id
1 'polypeptide(L)'
;MPEKNTRSPQPAPPHDLILESRARLTVTGVQKVLHCNADSAAIETGRGILHLAGAQLSMAALDLEAGEAKFTGRIDALEYT
;
A
#
# COMPACT_ATOMS: atom_id res chain seq x y z
N MET A 1 -26.09 6.38 5.76
CA MET A 1 -25.41 6.20 5.79
C MET A 1 -25.03 6.20 6.15
N PRO A 2 -24.87 6.30 6.39
CA PRO A 2 -24.13 6.23 6.77
C PRO A 2 -23.36 6.31 6.96
N GLU A 3 -22.93 6.34 7.21
CA GLU A 3 -22.15 6.30 7.43
C GLU A 3 -21.42 6.10 7.69
N LYS A 4 -21.16 6.09 7.55
CA LYS A 4 -20.28 5.85 7.80
C LYS A 4 -19.58 5.94 8.58
N ASN A 5 -19.32 6.11 8.60
CA ASN A 5 -18.48 6.25 9.35
C ASN A 5 -18.29 7.03 10.22
N THR A 6 -18.81 7.28 10.48
CA THR A 6 -18.36 7.89 11.51
C THR A 6 -17.93 7.26 12.51
N ARG A 7 -17.50 7.14 12.64
CA ARG A 7 -16.97 6.41 13.35
C ARG A 7 -16.26 6.76 14.41
N SER A 8 -15.98 6.04 15.15
CA SER A 8 -15.19 6.42 16.27
C SER A 8 -13.80 6.79 15.81
N PRO A 9 -13.08 7.60 16.55
CA PRO A 9 -11.73 7.96 16.18
C PRO A 9 -10.87 6.74 16.00
N GLN A 10 -10.04 6.77 14.98
CA GLN A 10 -9.12 5.69 14.68
C GLN A 10 -7.80 5.95 15.35
N PRO A 11 -7.32 5.04 16.20
CA PRO A 11 -5.98 5.22 16.74
C PRO A 11 -4.90 5.01 15.70
N ALA A 12 -5.18 4.23 14.66
CA ALA A 12 -4.21 3.98 13.62
C ALA A 12 -4.29 5.04 12.54
N PRO A 13 -3.18 5.35 11.86
CA PRO A 13 -3.23 6.27 10.72
C PRO A 13 -4.10 5.70 9.60
N PRO A 14 -4.64 6.57 8.76
CA PRO A 14 -5.42 6.09 7.63
C PRO A 14 -4.58 5.21 6.72
N HIS A 15 -5.24 4.25 6.11
CA HIS A 15 -4.59 3.33 5.20
C HIS A 15 -5.43 3.26 3.94
N ASP A 16 -4.85 3.71 2.84
CA ASP A 16 -5.52 3.75 1.55
C ASP A 16 -4.63 3.19 0.47
N LEU A 17 -5.25 2.66 -0.57
CA LEU A 17 -4.58 2.20 -1.76
C LEU A 17 -5.18 2.94 -2.95
N ILE A 18 -4.32 3.46 -3.80
CA ILE A 18 -4.76 4.07 -5.05
C ILE A 18 -3.97 3.40 -6.17
N LEU A 19 -4.67 2.64 -6.99
CA LEU A 19 -4.08 1.95 -8.12
C LEU A 19 -4.53 2.61 -9.41
N GLU A 20 -3.58 3.14 -10.17
CA GLU A 20 -3.86 3.85 -11.40
C GLU A 20 -3.35 3.06 -12.59
N SER A 21 -4.26 2.69 -13.50
CA SER A 21 -3.94 2.01 -14.75
C SER A 21 -3.07 0.76 -14.54
N ARG A 22 -3.15 0.14 -13.37
CA ARG A 22 -2.33 -1.02 -13.00
C ARG A 22 -0.83 -0.76 -13.16
N ALA A 23 -0.45 0.49 -13.26
CA ALA A 23 0.95 0.88 -13.47
C ALA A 23 1.52 1.69 -12.33
N ARG A 24 0.68 2.27 -11.49
CA ARG A 24 1.13 3.03 -10.33
C ARG A 24 0.27 2.70 -9.14
N LEU A 25 0.91 2.46 -8.02
CA LEU A 25 0.23 2.21 -6.77
C LEU A 25 0.73 3.17 -5.72
N THR A 26 -0.20 3.86 -5.07
CA THR A 26 0.11 4.70 -3.93
C THR A 26 -0.52 4.05 -2.70
N VAL A 27 0.29 3.84 -1.68
CA VAL A 27 -0.16 3.22 -0.43
C VAL A 27 0.11 4.18 0.71
N THR A 28 -0.92 4.44 1.52
CA THR A 28 -0.74 5.22 2.75
C THR A 28 -0.93 4.30 3.95
N GLY A 29 -0.48 4.75 5.12
CA GLY A 29 -0.54 3.92 6.32
C GLY A 29 0.54 2.85 6.35
N VAL A 30 1.61 3.05 5.61
CA VAL A 30 2.74 2.11 5.56
C VAL A 30 3.55 2.22 6.84
N GLN A 31 3.83 1.09 7.46
CA GLN A 31 4.64 1.06 8.68
C GLN A 31 6.05 0.55 8.39
N LYS A 32 6.19 -0.36 7.43
CA LYS A 32 7.48 -0.96 7.15
C LYS A 32 7.44 -1.61 5.78
N VAL A 33 8.57 -1.60 5.10
CA VAL A 33 8.74 -2.34 3.86
C VAL A 33 9.49 -3.62 4.18
N LEU A 34 8.88 -4.76 3.88
CA LEU A 34 9.48 -6.06 4.18
C LEU A 34 10.40 -6.50 3.06
N HIS A 35 9.96 -6.34 1.82
CA HIS A 35 10.81 -6.58 0.66
C HIS A 35 10.20 -5.93 -0.57
N CYS A 36 11.03 -5.73 -1.58
CA CYS A 36 10.58 -5.22 -2.87
C CYS A 36 11.47 -5.77 -3.96
N ASN A 37 10.89 -6.58 -4.81
CA ASN A 37 11.56 -7.17 -5.97
C ASN A 37 10.81 -6.76 -7.23
N ALA A 38 11.39 -7.09 -8.38
CA ALA A 38 10.74 -6.79 -9.65
C ALA A 38 9.43 -7.53 -9.83
N ASP A 39 9.27 -8.68 -9.17
CA ASP A 39 8.08 -9.51 -9.33
C ASP A 39 7.11 -9.40 -8.17
N SER A 40 7.56 -8.94 -7.01
CA SER A 40 6.72 -8.89 -5.84
C SER A 40 7.26 -7.91 -4.82
N ALA A 41 6.40 -7.50 -3.93
CA ALA A 41 6.77 -6.65 -2.81
C ALA A 41 5.84 -6.96 -1.65
N ALA A 42 6.32 -6.72 -0.44
CA ALA A 42 5.50 -6.87 0.75
C ALA A 42 5.76 -5.68 1.66
N ILE A 43 4.68 -5.08 2.13
CA ILE A 43 4.75 -3.94 3.03
C ILE A 43 3.82 -4.17 4.20
N GLU A 44 4.27 -3.75 5.36
CA GLU A 44 3.48 -3.85 6.57
C GLU A 44 2.66 -2.58 6.74
N THR A 45 1.37 -2.73 6.94
CA THR A 45 0.45 -1.61 7.13
C THR A 45 -0.32 -1.81 8.43
N GLY A 46 -1.09 -0.82 8.81
CA GLY A 46 -1.95 -0.95 9.98
C GLY A 46 -3.06 -1.98 9.81
N ARG A 47 -3.27 -2.49 8.61
CA ARG A 47 -4.31 -3.48 8.31
C ARG A 47 -3.74 -4.87 8.03
N GLY A 48 -2.45 -5.04 8.16
CA GLY A 48 -1.80 -6.31 7.89
C GLY A 48 -0.71 -6.14 6.85
N ILE A 49 -0.24 -7.25 6.33
CA ILE A 49 0.82 -7.22 5.33
C ILE A 49 0.20 -7.22 3.95
N LEU A 50 0.51 -6.20 3.19
CA LEU A 50 0.04 -6.09 1.81
C LEU A 50 1.07 -6.69 0.88
N HIS A 51 0.65 -7.66 0.09
CA HIS A 51 1.49 -8.32 -0.90
C HIS A 51 1.13 -7.82 -2.28
N LEU A 52 2.15 -7.44 -3.03
CA LEU A 52 2.01 -7.00 -4.42
C LEU A 52 2.66 -8.05 -5.31
N ALA A 53 2.04 -8.32 -6.43
CA ALA A 53 2.60 -9.20 -7.43
C ALA A 53 2.44 -8.57 -8.80
N GLY A 54 3.45 -8.71 -9.63
CA GLY A 54 3.41 -8.13 -10.96
C GLY A 54 4.70 -8.32 -11.70
N ALA A 55 5.06 -7.34 -12.53
CA ALA A 55 6.28 -7.39 -13.31
C ALA A 55 6.93 -6.00 -13.34
N GLN A 56 8.24 -6.00 -13.29
CA GLN A 56 9.03 -4.76 -13.34
C GLN A 56 8.62 -3.78 -12.24
N LEU A 57 8.29 -4.32 -11.09
CA LEU A 57 7.90 -3.50 -9.96
C LEU A 57 9.10 -2.70 -9.46
N SER A 58 8.85 -1.45 -9.11
CA SER A 58 9.87 -0.57 -8.58
C SER A 58 9.23 0.36 -7.56
N MET A 59 9.95 0.63 -6.49
CA MET A 59 9.49 1.59 -5.50
C MET A 59 9.92 2.98 -5.94
N ALA A 60 8.95 3.78 -6.37
CA ALA A 60 9.24 5.12 -6.87
C ALA A 60 9.51 6.10 -5.74
N ALA A 61 8.87 5.90 -4.59
CA ALA A 61 9.06 6.78 -3.44
C ALA A 61 8.67 6.06 -2.18
N LEU A 62 9.33 6.40 -1.08
CA LEU A 62 9.02 5.86 0.23
C LEU A 62 9.24 6.95 1.27
N ASP A 63 8.20 7.22 2.06
CA ASP A 63 8.28 8.17 3.16
C ASP A 63 7.65 7.53 4.38
N LEU A 64 8.48 6.97 5.25
CA LEU A 64 7.98 6.30 6.44
C LEU A 64 7.46 7.25 7.49
N GLU A 65 7.90 8.50 7.47
CA GLU A 65 7.33 9.49 8.39
C GLU A 65 5.89 9.80 8.03
N ALA A 66 5.62 9.93 6.75
CA ALA A 66 4.26 10.14 6.27
C ALA A 66 3.49 8.84 6.14
N GLY A 67 4.18 7.70 6.19
CA GLY A 67 3.55 6.40 6.00
C GLY A 67 3.11 6.18 4.57
N GLU A 68 3.88 6.67 3.60
CA GLU A 68 3.49 6.60 2.19
C GLU A 68 4.53 5.87 1.37
N ALA A 69 4.06 5.01 0.47
CA ALA A 69 4.93 4.34 -0.48
C ALA A 69 4.29 4.38 -1.86
N LYS A 70 5.12 4.56 -2.88
CA LYS A 70 4.65 4.61 -4.26
C LYS A 70 5.42 3.58 -5.07
N PHE A 71 4.68 2.80 -5.83
CA PHE A 71 5.24 1.75 -6.65
C PHE A 71 4.86 1.96 -8.10
N THR A 72 5.76 1.61 -9.01
CA THR A 72 5.49 1.65 -10.45
C THR A 72 5.81 0.29 -11.05
N GLY A 73 5.42 0.09 -12.29
CA GLY A 73 5.57 -1.18 -12.99
C GLY A 73 4.21 -1.71 -13.37
N ARG A 74 4.13 -3.03 -13.59
CA ARG A 74 2.85 -3.66 -13.86
C ARG A 74 2.39 -4.37 -12.59
N ILE A 75 1.22 -4.01 -12.13
CA ILE A 75 0.67 -4.57 -10.89
C ILE A 75 -0.47 -5.51 -11.27
N ASP A 76 -0.27 -6.80 -10.99
CA ASP A 76 -1.22 -7.83 -11.36
C ASP A 76 -2.12 -8.26 -10.21
N ALA A 77 -1.61 -8.20 -8.99
CA ALA A 77 -2.39 -8.66 -7.83
C ALA A 77 -2.01 -7.89 -6.58
N LEU A 78 -2.99 -7.71 -5.71
CA LEU A 78 -2.82 -7.12 -4.39
C LEU A 78 -3.54 -8.03 -3.41
N GLU A 79 -2.86 -8.35 -2.30
CA GLU A 79 -3.43 -9.28 -1.33
C GLU A 79 -2.93 -8.95 0.06
N TYR A 80 -3.82 -9.07 1.05
CA TYR A 80 -3.45 -8.90 2.46
C TYR A 80 -3.34 -10.23 3.15
N THR A 81 -2.44 -10.31 4.10
CA THR A 81 -2.35 -11.47 4.99
C THR A 81 -2.28 -11.07 6.45
#